data_b17abd9d0200ea1c39803b47a9413e67
#
_entry.id   b17abd9d0200ea1c39803b47a9413e67
#
_cell.length_a   1.000
_cell.length_b   1.000
_cell.length_c   1.000
_cell.angle_alpha   90.00
_cell.angle_beta   90.00
_cell.angle_gamma   90.00
#
_symmetry.space_group_name_H-M   'P 1'
#
loop_
_entity.id
_entity.type
_entity.pdbx_description
1 polymer ?
#
loop_
_entity_poly.entity_id
_entity_poly.type
_entity_poly.pdbx_seq_one_letter_code
_entity_poly.pdbx_strand_id
1 'polypeptide(L)'
;MSNQKTFNSMNNSENKTIEELRAYNKTLEQSSEYKRILPEVMKEVYSLYVNERIESLESLAETEGLFGYDSYFPNDDLPWEQTPIERKMNKPSFLIATAKSYLPDNPERAADVLSQIGSCHRLWDMQKTILKEKYGITWYTPAELHPEIKFD
;
A
#
# COMPACT_ATOMS: atom_id res chain seq x y z
N MET A 1 0.71 -11.66 -34.10
CA MET A 1 -0.66 -11.28 -34.40
C MET A 1 -1.60 -11.64 -33.28
N SER A 2 -1.66 -12.88 -32.90
CA SER A 2 -2.52 -13.25 -31.82
C SER A 2 -2.17 -12.50 -30.54
N ASN A 3 -0.91 -12.17 -30.33
CA ASN A 3 -0.49 -11.40 -29.18
C ASN A 3 -1.13 -10.03 -29.18
N GLN A 4 -1.12 -9.38 -30.33
CA GLN A 4 -1.70 -8.05 -30.44
C GLN A 4 -3.19 -8.09 -30.18
N LYS A 5 -3.84 -9.10 -30.75
CA LYS A 5 -5.26 -9.25 -30.56
C LYS A 5 -5.59 -9.57 -29.11
N THR A 6 -4.81 -10.45 -28.50
CA THR A 6 -5.01 -10.78 -27.09
C THR A 6 -4.83 -9.55 -26.22
N PHE A 7 -3.82 -8.75 -26.52
CA PHE A 7 -3.55 -7.55 -25.78
C PHE A 7 -4.71 -6.58 -25.89
N ASN A 8 -5.26 -6.42 -27.09
CA ASN A 8 -6.41 -5.55 -27.28
C ASN A 8 -7.61 -6.03 -26.49
N SER A 9 -7.80 -7.35 -26.45
CA SER A 9 -8.88 -7.90 -25.67
C SER A 9 -8.73 -7.63 -24.20
N MET A 10 -7.51 -7.64 -23.73
CA MET A 10 -7.24 -7.34 -22.34
C MET A 10 -7.49 -5.87 -22.00
N ASN A 11 -7.29 -4.98 -22.96
CA ASN A 11 -7.59 -3.57 -22.77
C ASN A 11 -9.10 -3.37 -22.60
N ASN A 12 -9.89 -4.30 -23.09
CA ASN A 12 -11.34 -4.29 -22.93
C ASN A 12 -11.73 -5.23 -21.81
N SER A 13 -11.15 -5.02 -20.64
CA SER A 13 -11.34 -5.93 -19.51
C SER A 13 -12.80 -6.03 -19.09
N GLU A 14 -13.61 -5.01 -19.40
CA GLU A 14 -15.05 -5.09 -19.10
C GLU A 14 -15.73 -6.22 -19.82
N ASN A 15 -15.13 -6.75 -20.89
CA ASN A 15 -15.70 -7.87 -21.64
C ASN A 15 -15.25 -9.21 -21.11
N LYS A 16 -14.43 -9.24 -20.07
CA LYS A 16 -13.94 -10.49 -19.51
C LYS A 16 -14.65 -10.81 -18.21
N THR A 17 -14.88 -12.10 -18.00
CA THR A 17 -15.46 -12.51 -16.72
C THR A 17 -14.41 -12.43 -15.63
N ILE A 18 -14.89 -12.40 -14.41
CA ILE A 18 -14.00 -12.41 -13.24
C ILE A 18 -13.14 -13.67 -13.24
N GLU A 19 -13.73 -14.80 -13.62
CA GLU A 19 -12.98 -16.06 -13.69
C GLU A 19 -11.84 -15.98 -14.69
N GLU A 20 -12.08 -15.33 -15.82
CA GLU A 20 -11.02 -15.18 -16.82
C GLU A 20 -9.89 -14.29 -16.30
N LEU A 21 -10.25 -13.23 -15.61
CA LEU A 21 -9.24 -12.34 -15.02
C LEU A 21 -8.44 -13.04 -13.92
N ARG A 22 -9.12 -13.83 -13.10
CA ARG A 22 -8.45 -14.59 -12.05
C ARG A 22 -7.48 -15.61 -12.65
N ALA A 23 -7.89 -16.30 -13.70
CA ALA A 23 -7.04 -17.28 -14.36
C ALA A 23 -5.82 -16.60 -14.98
N TYR A 24 -6.04 -15.48 -15.64
CA TYR A 24 -4.94 -14.71 -16.23
C TYR A 24 -3.94 -14.30 -15.16
N ASN A 25 -4.44 -13.72 -14.08
CA ASN A 25 -3.57 -13.21 -13.02
C ASN A 25 -2.78 -14.33 -12.36
N LYS A 26 -3.44 -15.48 -12.15
CA LYS A 26 -2.76 -16.61 -11.56
C LYS A 26 -1.64 -17.12 -12.44
N THR A 27 -1.87 -17.19 -13.75
CA THR A 27 -0.83 -17.60 -14.68
C THR A 27 0.32 -16.61 -14.67
N LEU A 28 0.00 -15.32 -14.66
CA LEU A 28 1.01 -14.27 -14.61
C LEU A 28 1.87 -14.40 -13.36
N GLU A 29 1.24 -14.54 -12.20
CA GLU A 29 1.97 -14.58 -10.94
C GLU A 29 2.82 -15.83 -10.78
N GLN A 30 2.51 -16.87 -11.53
CA GLN A 30 3.30 -18.08 -11.52
C GLN A 30 4.43 -18.07 -12.55
N SER A 31 4.45 -17.07 -13.43
CA SER A 31 5.47 -16.99 -14.47
C SER A 31 6.84 -16.67 -13.85
N SER A 32 7.88 -17.16 -14.50
CA SER A 32 9.24 -16.92 -14.02
C SER A 32 9.62 -15.45 -14.10
N GLU A 33 9.13 -14.75 -15.11
CA GLU A 33 9.43 -13.33 -15.26
C GLU A 33 8.84 -12.52 -14.13
N TYR A 34 7.57 -12.76 -13.81
CA TYR A 34 6.91 -12.04 -12.73
C TYR A 34 7.64 -12.29 -11.41
N LYS A 35 7.95 -13.56 -11.14
CA LYS A 35 8.61 -13.90 -9.89
C LYS A 35 10.01 -13.29 -9.80
N ARG A 36 10.66 -13.14 -10.94
CA ARG A 36 12.00 -12.56 -10.98
C ARG A 36 12.00 -11.08 -10.66
N ILE A 37 11.02 -10.34 -11.18
CA ILE A 37 11.00 -8.89 -11.01
C ILE A 37 10.26 -8.46 -9.74
N LEU A 38 9.41 -9.31 -9.18
CA LEU A 38 8.56 -8.92 -8.07
C LEU A 38 9.31 -8.34 -6.86
N PRO A 39 10.45 -8.92 -6.41
CA PRO A 39 11.15 -8.33 -5.28
C PRO A 39 11.54 -6.88 -5.50
N GLU A 40 12.01 -6.53 -6.69
CA GLU A 40 12.37 -5.15 -6.99
C GLU A 40 11.14 -4.25 -7.07
N VAL A 41 10.07 -4.76 -7.65
CA VAL A 41 8.82 -4.02 -7.71
C VAL A 41 8.32 -3.70 -6.32
N MET A 42 8.31 -4.69 -5.43
CA MET A 42 7.79 -4.48 -4.09
C MET A 42 8.70 -3.58 -3.25
N LYS A 43 10.00 -3.64 -3.47
CA LYS A 43 10.92 -2.73 -2.81
C LYS A 43 10.59 -1.28 -3.18
N GLU A 44 10.33 -1.05 -4.45
CA GLU A 44 9.96 0.28 -4.91
C GLU A 44 8.59 0.70 -4.36
N VAL A 45 7.63 -0.23 -4.35
CA VAL A 45 6.30 0.04 -3.82
C VAL A 45 6.39 0.49 -2.36
N TYR A 46 7.10 -0.27 -1.55
CA TYR A 46 7.20 0.08 -0.13
C TYR A 46 7.92 1.40 0.09
N SER A 47 8.96 1.66 -0.70
CA SER A 47 9.69 2.92 -0.59
C SER A 47 8.81 4.11 -0.93
N LEU A 48 8.04 4.00 -2.01
CA LEU A 48 7.13 5.07 -2.41
C LEU A 48 6.03 5.28 -1.38
N TYR A 49 5.49 4.19 -0.86
CA TYR A 49 4.45 4.28 0.15
C TYR A 49 4.96 4.96 1.42
N VAL A 50 6.14 4.57 1.87
CA VAL A 50 6.75 5.17 3.05
C VAL A 50 6.93 6.67 2.86
N ASN A 51 7.47 7.08 1.71
CA ASN A 51 7.67 8.49 1.44
C ASN A 51 6.36 9.27 1.43
N GLU A 52 5.34 8.69 0.82
CA GLU A 52 4.02 9.32 0.76
C GLU A 52 3.44 9.46 2.17
N ARG A 53 3.55 8.43 2.99
CA ARG A 53 3.02 8.47 4.35
C ARG A 53 3.78 9.43 5.24
N ILE A 54 5.10 9.48 5.10
CA ILE A 54 5.90 10.41 5.89
C ILE A 54 5.51 11.84 5.55
N GLU A 55 5.34 12.13 4.26
CA GLU A 55 4.94 13.47 3.85
C GLU A 55 3.61 13.88 4.46
N SER A 56 2.63 12.97 4.45
CA SER A 56 1.33 13.23 5.07
C SER A 56 1.45 13.46 6.56
N LEU A 57 2.27 12.65 7.23
CA LEU A 57 2.41 12.73 8.67
C LEU A 57 3.21 13.95 9.12
N GLU A 58 4.11 14.45 8.27
CA GLU A 58 4.88 15.64 8.62
C GLU A 58 3.98 16.84 8.81
N SER A 59 2.94 16.96 7.99
CA SER A 59 1.97 18.04 8.15
C SER A 59 1.28 17.96 9.50
N LEU A 60 0.94 16.74 9.93
CA LEU A 60 0.31 16.55 11.23
C LEU A 60 1.29 16.78 12.37
N ALA A 61 2.54 16.39 12.17
CA ALA A 61 3.55 16.56 13.21
C ALA A 61 3.77 18.03 13.55
N GLU A 62 3.61 18.91 12.57
CA GLU A 62 3.79 20.34 12.79
C GLU A 62 2.81 20.90 13.80
N THR A 63 1.64 20.28 13.94
CA THR A 63 0.60 20.76 14.83
C THR A 63 0.59 20.06 16.19
N GLU A 64 1.48 19.09 16.41
CA GLU A 64 1.47 18.33 17.67
C GLU A 64 1.69 19.23 18.88
N GLY A 65 2.52 20.26 18.74
CA GLY A 65 2.79 21.16 19.84
C GLY A 65 1.69 22.16 20.12
N LEU A 66 0.84 22.42 19.12
CA LEU A 66 -0.21 23.42 19.24
C LEU A 66 -1.53 22.78 19.67
N PHE A 67 -1.96 21.81 18.93
CA PHE A 67 -3.21 21.11 19.20
C PHE A 67 -2.96 19.77 19.83
N GLY A 68 -1.91 19.09 19.39
CA GLY A 68 -1.47 17.82 19.92
C GLY A 68 -2.54 16.74 19.90
N TYR A 69 -2.11 15.51 19.74
CA TYR A 69 -3.03 14.40 19.90
C TYR A 69 -3.54 14.32 21.33
N ASP A 70 -2.71 14.73 22.27
CA ASP A 70 -3.08 14.71 23.68
C ASP A 70 -4.13 15.73 24.02
N SER A 71 -4.22 16.81 23.26
CA SER A 71 -5.20 17.88 23.51
C SER A 71 -6.59 17.50 23.07
N TYR A 72 -6.72 16.66 22.07
CA TYR A 72 -8.01 16.23 21.59
C TYR A 72 -8.70 15.26 22.53
N PHE A 73 -7.91 14.58 23.33
CA PHE A 73 -8.41 13.54 24.20
C PHE A 73 -7.93 13.82 25.62
N PRO A 74 -8.68 14.62 26.37
CA PRO A 74 -8.36 14.82 27.78
C PRO A 74 -8.28 13.48 28.48
N ASN A 75 -7.46 13.40 29.50
CA ASN A 75 -7.05 12.15 30.10
C ASN A 75 -8.15 11.13 30.33
N ASP A 76 -9.33 11.58 30.68
CA ASP A 76 -10.36 10.67 31.12
C ASP A 76 -11.41 10.36 30.07
N ASP A 77 -11.22 10.91 28.86
CA ASP A 77 -12.27 10.80 27.84
C ASP A 77 -11.91 9.91 26.67
N LEU A 78 -10.87 9.09 26.81
CA LEU A 78 -10.48 8.19 25.73
C LEU A 78 -11.36 6.95 25.75
N PRO A 79 -12.18 6.75 24.70
CA PRO A 79 -13.12 5.62 24.71
C PRO A 79 -12.44 4.25 24.66
N TRP A 80 -11.20 4.20 24.25
CA TRP A 80 -10.46 2.94 24.15
C TRP A 80 -9.32 2.88 25.16
N GLU A 81 -9.34 3.73 26.14
CA GLU A 81 -8.43 3.65 27.28
C GLU A 81 -6.95 3.48 26.92
N GLN A 82 -6.50 4.25 25.96
CA GLN A 82 -5.09 4.21 25.61
C GLN A 82 -4.21 4.65 26.77
N THR A 83 -3.12 3.92 26.98
CA THR A 83 -2.15 4.32 27.99
C THR A 83 -1.36 5.54 27.49
N PRO A 84 -0.70 6.29 28.38
CA PRO A 84 0.15 7.40 27.94
C PRO A 84 1.24 6.96 26.97
N ILE A 85 1.76 5.75 27.15
CA ILE A 85 2.79 5.24 26.23
C ILE A 85 2.18 4.99 24.86
N GLU A 86 1.01 4.39 24.81
CA GLU A 86 0.33 4.13 23.53
C GLU A 86 0.03 5.43 22.78
N ARG A 87 -0.40 6.46 23.52
CA ARG A 87 -0.66 7.75 22.89
C ARG A 87 0.61 8.36 22.31
N LYS A 88 1.72 8.22 23.02
CA LYS A 88 2.99 8.74 22.54
C LYS A 88 3.42 7.99 21.27
N MET A 89 3.24 6.67 21.26
CA MET A 89 3.64 5.84 20.13
C MET A 89 2.80 6.10 18.89
N ASN A 90 1.62 6.69 19.05
CA ASN A 90 0.76 7.00 17.93
C ASN A 90 0.95 8.41 17.39
N LYS A 91 1.84 9.21 17.99
CA LYS A 91 2.09 10.56 17.47
C LYS A 91 2.80 10.51 16.14
N PRO A 92 2.44 11.41 15.22
CA PRO A 92 3.08 11.42 13.90
C PRO A 92 4.60 11.49 13.95
N SER A 93 5.17 12.32 14.81
CA SER A 93 6.61 12.43 14.89
C SER A 93 7.28 11.13 15.32
N PHE A 94 6.64 10.40 16.23
CA PHE A 94 7.17 9.12 16.67
C PHE A 94 7.09 8.07 15.57
N LEU A 95 5.96 8.03 14.86
CA LEU A 95 5.78 7.11 13.75
C LEU A 95 6.81 7.37 12.65
N ILE A 96 7.02 8.63 12.31
CA ILE A 96 8.01 9.01 11.30
C ILE A 96 9.40 8.54 11.72
N ALA A 97 9.80 8.83 12.96
CA ALA A 97 11.12 8.46 13.43
C ALA A 97 11.30 6.94 13.42
N THR A 98 10.28 6.23 13.85
CA THR A 98 10.34 4.76 13.88
C THR A 98 10.48 4.20 12.47
N ALA A 99 9.67 4.70 11.53
CA ALA A 99 9.75 4.23 10.16
C ALA A 99 11.11 4.53 9.55
N LYS A 100 11.65 5.73 9.79
CA LYS A 100 12.95 6.10 9.24
C LYS A 100 14.07 5.23 9.77
N SER A 101 13.92 4.69 10.98
CA SER A 101 14.96 3.84 11.56
C SER A 101 15.15 2.55 10.75
N TYR A 102 14.17 2.17 9.94
CA TYR A 102 14.27 0.98 9.10
C TYR A 102 14.78 1.27 7.71
N LEU A 103 14.95 2.54 7.35
CA LEU A 103 15.39 2.90 6.02
C LEU A 103 16.90 3.11 5.99
N PRO A 104 17.52 2.88 4.83
CA PRO A 104 16.94 2.40 3.57
C PRO A 104 16.87 0.87 3.46
N ASP A 105 17.32 0.17 4.48
CA ASP A 105 17.55 -1.28 4.37
C ASP A 105 16.26 -2.10 4.31
N ASN A 106 15.23 -1.66 5.04
CA ASN A 106 14.02 -2.46 5.17
C ASN A 106 12.77 -1.61 4.95
N PRO A 107 12.48 -1.21 3.69
CA PRO A 107 11.31 -0.39 3.42
C PRO A 107 9.99 -1.09 3.73
N GLU A 108 9.95 -2.42 3.66
CA GLU A 108 8.74 -3.14 3.99
C GLU A 108 8.38 -2.94 5.46
N ARG A 109 9.35 -3.03 6.35
CA ARG A 109 9.12 -2.82 7.76
C ARG A 109 8.71 -1.39 8.06
N ALA A 110 9.34 -0.43 7.38
CA ALA A 110 8.95 0.97 7.52
C ALA A 110 7.51 1.17 7.09
N ALA A 111 7.10 0.52 5.99
CA ALA A 111 5.72 0.60 5.52
C ALA A 111 4.76 0.00 6.53
N ASP A 112 5.13 -1.11 7.17
CA ASP A 112 4.29 -1.72 8.19
C ASP A 112 4.02 -0.77 9.35
N VAL A 113 5.05 -0.05 9.77
CA VAL A 113 4.92 0.92 10.85
C VAL A 113 3.91 2.01 10.49
N LEU A 114 3.88 2.40 9.23
CA LEU A 114 3.04 3.51 8.76
C LEU A 114 1.71 3.05 8.18
N SER A 115 1.44 1.75 8.17
CA SER A 115 0.21 1.24 7.57
C SER A 115 -1.01 1.64 8.40
N GLN A 116 -2.15 1.71 7.72
CA GLN A 116 -3.41 2.03 8.33
C GLN A 116 -4.51 1.27 7.59
N ILE A 117 -5.73 1.37 8.08
CA ILE A 117 -6.86 0.71 7.44
C ILE A 117 -6.93 1.17 5.99
N GLY A 118 -7.01 0.21 5.08
CA GLY A 118 -7.11 0.51 3.66
C GLY A 118 -5.78 0.67 2.95
N SER A 119 -4.66 0.58 3.66
CA SER A 119 -3.35 0.79 3.03
C SER A 119 -3.05 -0.27 1.97
N CYS A 120 -3.66 -1.45 2.06
CA CYS A 120 -3.44 -2.48 1.04
C CYS A 120 -3.89 -1.99 -0.34
N HIS A 121 -4.97 -1.21 -0.42
CA HIS A 121 -5.41 -0.67 -1.70
C HIS A 121 -4.37 0.25 -2.31
N ARG A 122 -3.75 1.09 -1.50
CA ARG A 122 -2.73 2.00 -1.99
C ARG A 122 -1.49 1.24 -2.46
N LEU A 123 -1.08 0.23 -1.69
CA LEU A 123 0.06 -0.60 -2.08
C LEU A 123 -0.21 -1.35 -3.37
N TRP A 124 -1.41 -1.89 -3.52
CA TRP A 124 -1.78 -2.58 -4.76
C TRP A 124 -1.81 -1.64 -5.96
N ASP A 125 -2.32 -0.42 -5.77
CA ASP A 125 -2.33 0.56 -6.85
C ASP A 125 -0.91 0.89 -7.30
N MET A 126 0.00 1.06 -6.36
CA MET A 126 1.40 1.32 -6.68
C MET A 126 2.03 0.15 -7.41
N GLN A 127 1.76 -1.07 -6.95
CA GLN A 127 2.28 -2.27 -7.59
C GLN A 127 1.76 -2.37 -9.02
N LYS A 128 0.48 -2.16 -9.20
CA LYS A 128 -0.14 -2.22 -10.53
C LYS A 128 0.47 -1.19 -11.46
N THR A 129 0.66 0.03 -10.98
CA THR A 129 1.22 1.11 -11.77
C THR A 129 2.66 0.82 -12.18
N ILE A 130 3.49 0.38 -11.23
CA ILE A 130 4.88 0.09 -11.53
C ILE A 130 5.01 -1.07 -12.52
N LEU A 131 4.24 -2.12 -12.31
CA LEU A 131 4.27 -3.26 -13.24
C LEU A 131 3.90 -2.83 -14.65
N LYS A 132 2.88 -1.97 -14.78
CA LYS A 132 2.45 -1.51 -16.09
C LYS A 132 3.47 -0.57 -16.72
N GLU A 133 3.91 0.44 -15.97
CA GLU A 133 4.74 1.50 -16.55
C GLU A 133 6.18 1.08 -16.78
N LYS A 134 6.73 0.28 -15.89
CA LYS A 134 8.14 -0.11 -16.03
C LYS A 134 8.35 -1.42 -16.76
N TYR A 135 7.39 -2.32 -16.69
CA TYR A 135 7.55 -3.65 -17.25
C TYR A 135 6.54 -4.02 -18.33
N GLY A 136 5.55 -3.14 -18.54
CA GLY A 136 4.53 -3.41 -19.54
C GLY A 136 3.60 -4.56 -19.16
N ILE A 137 3.52 -4.89 -17.88
CA ILE A 137 2.74 -6.02 -17.40
C ILE A 137 1.40 -5.52 -16.86
N THR A 138 0.32 -6.10 -17.35
CA THR A 138 -1.02 -5.84 -16.82
C THR A 138 -1.29 -6.82 -15.70
N TRP A 139 -1.45 -6.29 -14.51
CA TRP A 139 -1.70 -7.08 -13.30
C TRP A 139 -2.96 -6.54 -12.63
N TYR A 140 -3.79 -7.43 -12.14
CA TYR A 140 -5.04 -7.04 -11.49
C TYR A 140 -4.92 -7.18 -9.99
N THR A 141 -5.43 -6.20 -9.26
CA THR A 141 -5.35 -6.20 -7.79
C THR A 141 -6.34 -7.22 -7.21
N PRO A 142 -6.09 -7.68 -5.98
CA PRO A 142 -7.06 -8.57 -5.33
C PRO A 142 -8.45 -7.98 -5.24
N ALA A 143 -8.56 -6.65 -5.05
CA ALA A 143 -9.87 -6.01 -4.99
C ALA A 143 -10.60 -6.09 -6.33
N GLU A 144 -9.88 -5.99 -7.43
CA GLU A 144 -10.49 -6.11 -8.76
C GLU A 144 -10.95 -7.53 -9.04
N LEU A 145 -10.19 -8.51 -8.53
CA LEU A 145 -10.48 -9.91 -8.78
C LEU A 145 -11.56 -10.46 -7.85
N HIS A 146 -11.78 -9.80 -6.74
CA HIS A 146 -12.73 -10.25 -5.72
C HIS A 146 -13.60 -9.09 -5.26
N PRO A 147 -14.45 -8.56 -6.15
CA PRO A 147 -15.28 -7.41 -5.79
C PRO A 147 -16.29 -7.72 -4.68
N GLU A 148 -16.55 -9.01 -4.44
CA GLU A 148 -17.46 -9.40 -3.37
C GLU A 148 -16.82 -9.29 -1.99
N ILE A 149 -15.48 -9.14 -1.91
CA ILE A 149 -14.77 -9.09 -0.65
C ILE A 149 -14.42 -7.63 -0.34
N LYS A 150 -14.64 -7.26 0.91
CA LYS A 150 -14.23 -5.93 1.37
C LYS A 150 -12.86 -6.03 2.03
N PHE A 151 -11.88 -5.39 1.43
CA PHE A 151 -10.53 -5.36 1.96
C PHE A 151 -10.30 -4.09 2.76
N ASP A 152 -9.66 -4.22 3.91
CA ASP A 152 -9.35 -3.06 4.76
C ASP A 152 -7.88 -2.73 4.80
#